data_1d946f0e4693d6e90f2a728d7b7319f0
#
_entry.id   1d946f0e4693d6e90f2a728d7b7319f0
#
_cell.length_a   1.000
_cell.length_b   1.000
_cell.length_c   1.000
_cell.angle_alpha   90.00
_cell.angle_beta   90.00
_cell.angle_gamma   90.00
#
_symmetry.space_group_name_H-M   'P 1'
#
loop_
_entity.id
_entity.type
_entity.pdbx_description
1 polymer ?
#
loop_
_entity_poly.entity_id
_entity_poly.type
_entity_poly.pdbx_seq_one_letter_code
_entity_poly.pdbx_strand_id
1 'polypeptide(L)'
;MATTKEYHDYIIECLNKAGQVTSKKMMGEYCLYCNGTLFGGIYDNRFLVKQTETSKKLLAECPLELPYEGSKSPMFLVSEFENTDFMKQLLERMIKEIKK
;
A
#
# COMPACT_ATOMS: atom_id res chain seq x y z
N MET A 1 -1.29 -17.23 -4.35
CA MET A 1 -2.74 -17.20 -4.18
C MET A 1 -3.26 -15.76 -4.36
N ALA A 2 -4.50 -15.64 -4.83
CA ALA A 2 -5.07 -14.31 -5.02
C ALA A 2 -5.56 -13.73 -3.70
N THR A 3 -5.58 -12.40 -3.62
CA THR A 3 -6.12 -11.68 -2.48
C THR A 3 -7.63 -11.87 -2.41
N THR A 4 -8.18 -12.14 -1.22
CA THR A 4 -9.63 -12.29 -1.07
C THR A 4 -10.30 -10.93 -1.14
N LYS A 5 -11.57 -10.93 -1.59
CA LYS A 5 -12.35 -9.70 -1.67
C LYS A 5 -12.57 -9.10 -0.29
N GLU A 6 -12.79 -9.93 0.72
CA GLU A 6 -13.00 -9.46 2.09
C GLU A 6 -11.79 -8.70 2.62
N TYR A 7 -10.60 -9.22 2.38
CA TYR A 7 -9.38 -8.55 2.81
C TYR A 7 -9.21 -7.22 2.09
N HIS A 8 -9.42 -7.22 0.77
CA HIS A 8 -9.34 -6.00 -0.03
C HIS A 8 -10.33 -4.95 0.48
N ASP A 9 -11.58 -5.33 0.68
CA ASP A 9 -12.62 -4.38 1.10
C ASP A 9 -12.29 -3.79 2.48
N TYR A 10 -11.77 -4.60 3.38
CA TYR A 10 -11.37 -4.13 4.71
C TYR A 10 -10.22 -3.11 4.63
N ILE A 11 -9.19 -3.43 3.84
CA ILE A 11 -8.06 -2.52 3.66
C ILE A 11 -8.53 -1.19 3.06
N ILE A 12 -9.35 -1.24 2.02
CA ILE A 12 -9.87 -0.02 1.37
C ILE A 12 -10.68 0.81 2.36
N GLU A 13 -11.50 0.18 3.18
CA GLU A 13 -12.27 0.90 4.19
C GLU A 13 -11.35 1.62 5.17
N CYS A 14 -10.32 0.94 5.65
CA CYS A 14 -9.36 1.55 6.58
C CYS A 14 -8.60 2.71 5.93
N LEU A 15 -8.12 2.52 4.71
CA LEU A 15 -7.32 3.53 4.04
C LEU A 15 -8.13 4.76 3.64
N ASN A 16 -9.41 4.61 3.35
CA ASN A 16 -10.26 5.75 3.01
C ASN A 16 -10.57 6.65 4.19
N LYS A 17 -10.26 6.22 5.39
CA LYS A 17 -10.30 7.10 6.56
C LYS A 17 -9.09 8.04 6.59
N ALA A 18 -8.02 7.69 5.88
CA ALA A 18 -6.78 8.45 5.87
C ALA A 18 -6.60 9.29 4.61
N GLY A 19 -7.30 8.96 3.52
CA GLY A 19 -7.17 9.68 2.26
C GLY A 19 -8.13 9.13 1.22
N GLN A 20 -8.03 9.63 -0.02
CA GLN A 20 -8.84 9.13 -1.12
C GLN A 20 -8.12 7.99 -1.81
N VAL A 21 -8.46 6.78 -1.43
CA VAL A 21 -7.80 5.58 -1.95
C VAL A 21 -8.75 4.80 -2.85
N THR A 22 -8.26 4.46 -4.04
CA THR A 22 -8.98 3.62 -4.99
C THR A 22 -8.11 2.42 -5.33
N SER A 23 -8.73 1.39 -5.89
CA SER A 23 -8.01 0.19 -6.28
C SER A 23 -8.35 -0.21 -7.71
N LYS A 24 -7.42 -0.96 -8.32
CA LYS A 24 -7.64 -1.53 -9.64
C LYS A 24 -7.24 -3.00 -9.57
N LYS A 25 -8.20 -3.88 -9.88
CA LYS A 25 -7.93 -5.31 -9.86
C LYS A 25 -7.11 -5.72 -11.08
N MET A 26 -6.06 -6.49 -10.85
CA MET A 26 -5.20 -7.01 -11.91
C MET A 26 -4.78 -8.44 -11.56
N MET A 27 -5.19 -9.40 -12.38
CA MET A 27 -4.77 -10.79 -12.27
C MET A 27 -4.94 -11.37 -10.86
N GLY A 28 -6.08 -11.04 -10.23
CA GLY A 28 -6.41 -11.54 -8.90
C GLY A 28 -5.82 -10.73 -7.75
N GLU A 29 -5.01 -9.74 -8.04
CA GLU A 29 -4.42 -8.85 -7.04
C GLU A 29 -4.91 -7.42 -7.27
N TYR A 30 -4.51 -6.49 -6.41
CA TYR A 30 -5.01 -5.11 -6.49
C TYR A 30 -3.88 -4.10 -6.42
N CYS A 31 -3.90 -3.14 -7.34
CA CYS A 31 -3.03 -1.97 -7.26
C CYS A 31 -3.79 -0.86 -6.54
N LEU A 32 -3.12 -0.12 -5.67
CA LEU A 32 -3.75 0.92 -4.88
C LEU A 32 -3.23 2.30 -5.27
N TYR A 33 -4.18 3.23 -5.43
CA TYR A 33 -3.90 4.61 -5.82
C TYR A 33 -4.44 5.55 -4.76
N CYS A 34 -3.68 6.60 -4.48
CA CYS A 34 -4.15 7.69 -3.62
C CYS A 34 -4.17 8.97 -4.44
N ASN A 35 -5.33 9.57 -4.57
CA ASN A 35 -5.53 10.75 -5.43
C ASN A 35 -5.01 10.51 -6.86
N GLY A 36 -5.22 9.29 -7.36
CA GLY A 36 -4.80 8.92 -8.71
C GLY A 36 -3.34 8.50 -8.86
N THR A 37 -2.58 8.50 -7.77
CA THR A 37 -1.15 8.15 -7.80
C THR A 37 -0.93 6.77 -7.20
N LEU A 38 -0.29 5.89 -7.94
CA LEU A 38 0.01 4.53 -7.49
C LEU A 38 1.03 4.55 -6.35
N PHE A 39 0.66 4.00 -5.19
CA PHE A 39 1.56 3.97 -4.03
C PHE A 39 1.84 2.59 -3.49
N GLY A 40 1.08 1.59 -3.89
CA GLY A 40 1.27 0.25 -3.37
C GLY A 40 0.23 -0.69 -3.93
N GLY A 41 -0.03 -1.76 -3.18
CA GLY A 41 -1.03 -2.73 -3.61
C GLY A 41 -1.33 -3.77 -2.54
N ILE A 42 -2.26 -4.65 -2.86
CA ILE A 42 -2.59 -5.79 -2.01
C ILE A 42 -2.28 -7.05 -2.81
N TYR A 43 -1.34 -7.83 -2.32
CA TYR A 43 -0.85 -9.03 -3.02
C TYR A 43 -0.86 -10.20 -2.06
N ASP A 44 -1.58 -11.26 -2.40
CA ASP A 44 -1.64 -12.48 -1.61
C ASP A 44 -1.99 -12.18 -0.15
N ASN A 45 -3.05 -11.38 0.05
CA ASN A 45 -3.53 -10.94 1.38
C ASN A 45 -2.44 -10.22 2.18
N ARG A 46 -1.62 -9.40 1.49
CA ARG A 46 -0.60 -8.57 2.12
C ARG A 46 -0.73 -7.16 1.59
N PHE A 47 -0.76 -6.17 2.48
CA PHE A 47 -0.78 -4.78 2.08
C PHE A 47 0.67 -4.29 1.99
N LEU A 48 1.10 -3.95 0.77
CA LEU A 48 2.47 -3.55 0.49
C LEU A 48 2.50 -2.13 -0.07
N VAL A 49 3.51 -1.35 0.31
CA VAL A 49 3.70 0.00 -0.22
C VAL A 49 5.09 0.14 -0.84
N LYS A 50 5.19 1.03 -1.81
CA LYS A 50 6.44 1.28 -2.51
C LYS A 50 7.50 1.85 -1.59
N GLN A 51 8.76 1.62 -1.92
CA GLN A 51 9.87 2.24 -1.22
C GLN A 51 10.02 3.68 -1.69
N THR A 52 9.88 4.62 -0.76
CA THR A 52 10.14 6.05 -0.97
C THR A 52 10.98 6.50 0.22
N GLU A 53 11.49 7.71 0.19
CA GLU A 53 12.24 8.21 1.35
C GLU A 53 11.38 8.23 2.60
N THR A 54 10.11 8.65 2.47
CA THR A 54 9.19 8.67 3.60
C THR A 54 8.91 7.26 4.12
N SER A 55 8.61 6.31 3.21
CA SER A 55 8.31 4.95 3.66
C SER A 55 9.54 4.31 4.31
N LYS A 56 10.74 4.58 3.80
CA LYS A 56 11.96 4.06 4.42
C LYS A 56 12.16 4.57 5.84
N LYS A 57 11.72 5.80 6.12
CA LYS A 57 11.83 6.37 7.46
C LYS A 57 10.71 5.89 8.38
N LEU A 58 9.47 5.96 7.91
CA LEU A 58 8.32 5.62 8.75
C LEU A 58 8.12 4.13 8.93
N LEU A 59 8.57 3.33 7.96
CA LEU A 59 8.41 1.89 7.95
C LEU A 59 9.75 1.17 8.11
N ALA A 60 10.72 1.82 8.75
CA ALA A 60 12.07 1.26 8.88
C ALA A 60 12.11 -0.12 9.53
N GLU A 61 11.15 -0.41 10.41
CA GLU A 61 11.09 -1.69 11.11
C GLU A 61 10.20 -2.71 10.39
N CYS A 62 9.54 -2.31 9.31
CA CYS A 62 8.68 -3.23 8.57
C CYS A 62 9.51 -4.07 7.61
N PRO A 63 9.12 -5.35 7.42
CA PRO A 63 9.87 -6.20 6.49
C PRO A 63 9.62 -5.78 5.04
N LEU A 64 10.61 -6.03 4.20
CA LEU A 64 10.49 -5.89 2.76
C LEU A 64 10.13 -7.24 2.18
N GLU A 65 9.13 -7.27 1.31
CA GLU A 65 8.69 -8.50 0.65
C GLU A 65 8.43 -8.24 -0.82
N LEU A 66 8.63 -9.25 -1.63
CA LEU A 66 8.30 -9.16 -3.05
C LEU A 66 6.78 -9.27 -3.22
N PRO A 67 6.16 -8.36 -3.99
CA PRO A 67 4.71 -8.40 -4.18
C PRO A 67 4.23 -9.66 -4.92
N TYR A 68 5.05 -10.17 -5.81
CA TYR A 68 4.74 -11.39 -6.56
C TYR A 68 6.04 -12.05 -7.00
N GLU A 69 5.94 -13.33 -7.35
CA GLU A 69 7.09 -14.07 -7.84
C GLU A 69 7.62 -13.45 -9.13
N GLY A 70 8.91 -13.24 -9.19
CA GLY A 70 9.54 -12.63 -10.35
C GLY A 70 9.69 -11.11 -10.26
N SER A 71 9.07 -10.48 -9.27
CA SER A 71 9.25 -9.05 -9.06
C SER A 71 10.69 -8.76 -8.62
N LYS A 72 11.22 -7.62 -9.07
CA LYS A 72 12.56 -7.19 -8.70
C LYS A 72 12.55 -6.02 -7.72
N SER A 73 11.36 -5.55 -7.35
CA SER A 73 11.21 -4.37 -6.50
C SER A 73 10.50 -4.74 -5.21
N PRO A 74 11.25 -5.03 -4.13
CA PRO A 74 10.60 -5.33 -2.86
C PRO A 74 9.85 -4.11 -2.34
N MET A 75 8.78 -4.38 -1.58
CA MET A 75 7.91 -3.36 -1.02
C MET A 75 7.75 -3.59 0.48
N PHE A 76 7.42 -2.54 1.22
CA PHE A 76 7.22 -2.67 2.67
C PHE A 76 5.88 -3.32 2.98
N LEU A 77 5.92 -4.33 3.85
CA LEU A 77 4.70 -4.96 4.37
C LEU A 77 4.17 -4.10 5.52
N VAL A 78 2.99 -3.52 5.33
CA VAL A 78 2.40 -2.63 6.32
C VAL A 78 1.29 -3.34 7.07
N SER A 79 1.41 -3.43 8.38
CA SER A 79 0.39 -4.03 9.24
C SER A 79 -0.41 -2.98 10.01
N GLU A 80 0.04 -1.72 10.04
CA GLU A 80 -0.60 -0.66 10.82
C GLU A 80 -1.59 0.18 10.01
N PHE A 81 -2.21 -0.43 9.01
CA PHE A 81 -3.16 0.28 8.15
C PHE A 81 -4.43 0.72 8.89
N GLU A 82 -4.68 0.19 10.08
CA GLU A 82 -5.81 0.62 10.90
C GLU A 82 -5.53 1.91 11.67
N ASN A 83 -4.26 2.30 11.77
CA ASN A 83 -3.89 3.54 12.44
C ASN A 83 -4.06 4.70 11.45
N THR A 84 -5.23 5.36 11.51
CA THR A 84 -5.60 6.39 10.55
C THR A 84 -4.62 7.55 10.51
N ASP A 85 -4.17 8.03 11.67
CA ASP A 85 -3.24 9.16 11.72
C ASP A 85 -1.91 8.81 11.08
N PHE A 86 -1.40 7.63 11.36
CA PHE A 86 -0.15 7.16 10.78
C PHE A 86 -0.27 7.02 9.27
N MET A 87 -1.36 6.39 8.80
CA MET A 87 -1.58 6.19 7.37
C MET A 87 -1.76 7.51 6.64
N LYS A 88 -2.44 8.48 7.26
CA LYS A 88 -2.63 9.79 6.66
C LYS A 88 -1.27 10.47 6.42
N GLN A 89 -0.41 10.47 7.41
CA GLN A 89 0.92 11.04 7.30
C GLN A 89 1.74 10.33 6.23
N LEU A 90 1.72 9.00 6.24
CA LEU A 90 2.47 8.20 5.28
C LEU A 90 2.01 8.48 3.85
N LEU A 91 0.70 8.43 3.60
CA LEU A 91 0.16 8.63 2.26
C LEU A 91 0.41 10.03 1.74
N GLU A 92 0.18 11.07 2.55
CA GLU A 92 0.39 12.44 2.12
C GLU A 92 1.83 12.68 1.66
N ARG A 93 2.79 12.19 2.43
CA ARG A 93 4.20 12.37 2.10
C ARG A 93 4.64 11.53 0.93
N MET A 94 4.22 10.26 0.89
CA MET A 94 4.58 9.38 -0.22
C MET A 94 4.06 9.90 -1.56
N ILE A 95 2.83 10.38 -1.60
CA ILE A 95 2.23 10.86 -2.83
C ILE A 95 3.00 12.07 -3.36
N LYS A 96 3.43 12.97 -2.50
CA LYS A 96 4.24 14.12 -2.92
C LYS A 96 5.57 13.68 -3.52
N GLU A 97 6.19 12.66 -2.96
CA GLU A 97 7.46 12.14 -3.48
C GLU A 97 7.29 11.46 -4.83
N ILE A 98 6.24 10.65 -4.97
CA ILE A 98 6.00 9.90 -6.21
C ILE A 98 5.61 10.82 -7.37
N LYS A 99 4.87 11.89 -7.08
CA LYS A 99 4.40 12.81 -8.11
C LYS A 99 5.47 13.72 -8.70
N LYS A 100 6.61 13.79 -8.12
CA LYS A 100 7.69 14.64 -8.64
C LYS A 100 8.13 14.26 -10.03
#